data_ebced6ecd0fc50b3b861c7cfee540036
#
_entry.id   ebced6ecd0fc50b3b861c7cfee540036
#
_cell.length_a   1.000
_cell.length_b   1.000
_cell.length_c   1.000
_cell.angle_alpha   90.00
_cell.angle_beta   90.00
_cell.angle_gamma   90.00
#
_symmetry.space_group_name_H-M   'P 1'
#
loop_
_entity.id
_entity.type
_entity.pdbx_description
1 polymer ?
#
loop_
_entity_poly.entity_id
_entity_poly.type
_entity_poly.pdbx_seq_one_letter_code
_entity_poly.pdbx_strand_id
1 'polypeptide(L)'
;TELGKGQFDRGNRVIFVKKPGAVQSVVYVTFPIDIRTGNQNQLPLTVLNGILGGGGFGTRLMQNLREDKAFTYGCYSSLNITENGSWMSAGGNFKNAVTDSAITEILKEFGRIISEPVTDEELALTKNNMAGGFARSLEGPQTIARFALNTIKYNLAPDYYQNYLQRLAAVSKEDILRMAQQYFTANNCHIIVVGNEEILPKLLVFDADGRIEKLDAFGNEIKETKAADIDANTLINRYALAVTGAKSPKELSKKVKALKGYIRVSELTSGQMPFALTSTDYFWAPGNEASKMEMPGMVLQKSYFDGKSGYNFSMQGGREDLKAEELAAKNKATGFIPELAYQSSGMQFEIKGIETIDNVPCYVLYTNDGQAESYDYYDAATYLKYRSVNIRKVGEETIETTLTYSDYKMVDGYLFAHQFNMNVGKMTLNGVVKSIVVNPKEVLPKDF
;
A
#
# COMPACT_ATOMS: atom_id res chain seq x y z
N THR A 1 -16.68 25.07 6.41
CA THR A 1 -15.24 24.98 6.70
C THR A 1 -14.54 25.36 5.41
N GLU A 2 -13.88 26.52 5.35
CA GLU A 2 -13.02 26.89 4.24
C GLU A 2 -11.85 25.89 4.21
N LEU A 3 -11.74 25.14 3.14
CA LEU A 3 -10.55 24.35 2.88
C LEU A 3 -9.40 25.31 2.58
N GLY A 4 -8.33 25.22 3.35
CA GLY A 4 -7.15 26.06 3.16
C GLY A 4 -6.61 25.88 1.74
N LYS A 5 -6.22 26.98 1.09
CA LYS A 5 -5.47 26.93 -0.18
C LYS A 5 -4.13 26.28 0.13
N GLY A 6 -3.88 25.08 -0.43
CA GLY A 6 -2.56 24.47 -0.37
C GLY A 6 -1.56 25.39 -1.06
N GLN A 7 -0.56 25.90 -0.34
CA GLN A 7 0.56 26.61 -0.95
C GLN A 7 1.58 25.59 -1.44
N PHE A 8 1.77 25.56 -2.76
CA PHE A 8 2.73 24.70 -3.46
C PHE A 8 3.90 25.53 -4.02
N ASP A 9 4.65 26.18 -3.15
CA ASP A 9 5.76 27.07 -3.55
C ASP A 9 7.15 26.46 -3.26
N ARG A 10 7.33 25.17 -3.52
CA ARG A 10 8.58 24.48 -3.14
C ARG A 10 9.36 23.84 -4.29
N GLY A 11 8.95 24.08 -5.54
CA GLY A 11 9.50 23.38 -6.70
C GLY A 11 8.95 21.95 -6.83
N ASN A 12 9.51 21.16 -7.73
CA ASN A 12 9.10 19.78 -7.92
C ASN A 12 9.47 18.93 -6.70
N ARG A 13 8.57 18.04 -6.32
CA ARG A 13 8.77 17.08 -5.22
C ARG A 13 8.61 15.67 -5.75
N VAL A 14 9.57 14.81 -5.42
CA VAL A 14 9.52 13.40 -5.77
C VAL A 14 9.05 12.57 -4.59
N ILE A 15 7.97 11.83 -4.83
CA ILE A 15 7.39 10.88 -3.88
C ILE A 15 7.60 9.48 -4.44
N PHE A 16 8.27 8.62 -3.69
CA PHE A 16 8.58 7.27 -4.13
C PHE A 16 7.94 6.22 -3.24
N VAL A 17 7.24 5.26 -3.87
CA VAL A 17 6.68 4.09 -3.20
C VAL A 17 7.41 2.86 -3.72
N LYS A 18 8.08 2.13 -2.82
CA LYS A 18 8.83 0.92 -3.16
C LYS A 18 7.89 -0.23 -3.52
N LYS A 19 8.09 -0.81 -4.71
CA LYS A 19 7.47 -2.06 -5.16
C LYS A 19 8.56 -3.05 -5.58
N PRO A 20 8.99 -3.96 -4.69
CA PRO A 20 10.05 -4.92 -4.98
C PRO A 20 9.70 -5.79 -6.20
N GLY A 21 10.69 -6.06 -7.03
CA GLY A 21 10.53 -6.90 -8.22
C GLY A 21 9.72 -6.29 -9.37
N ALA A 22 9.28 -5.03 -9.26
CA ALA A 22 8.59 -4.36 -10.34
C ALA A 22 9.53 -4.17 -11.55
N VAL A 23 9.11 -4.63 -12.72
CA VAL A 23 9.83 -4.47 -13.99
C VAL A 23 9.47 -3.17 -14.71
N GLN A 24 8.41 -2.51 -14.25
CA GLN A 24 7.92 -1.23 -14.71
C GLN A 24 7.64 -0.32 -13.51
N SER A 25 7.84 0.98 -13.71
CA SER A 25 7.46 2.01 -12.78
C SER A 25 6.14 2.64 -13.19
N VAL A 26 5.25 2.86 -12.23
CA VAL A 26 4.08 3.71 -12.42
C VAL A 26 4.50 5.14 -12.08
N VAL A 27 4.32 6.07 -13.01
CA VAL A 27 4.69 7.48 -12.83
C VAL A 27 3.46 8.36 -13.03
N TYR A 28 3.23 9.27 -12.09
CA TYR A 28 2.29 10.38 -12.24
C TYR A 28 2.95 11.69 -11.85
N VAL A 29 2.89 12.65 -12.76
CA VAL A 29 3.23 14.05 -12.50
C VAL A 29 1.92 14.79 -12.27
N THR A 30 1.73 15.39 -11.09
CA THR A 30 0.47 15.99 -10.69
C THR A 30 0.67 17.33 -10.01
N PHE A 31 -0.31 18.21 -10.14
CA PHE A 31 -0.35 19.51 -9.44
C PHE A 31 -1.81 19.94 -9.21
N PRO A 32 -2.08 20.69 -8.13
CA PRO A 32 -3.40 21.23 -7.87
C PRO A 32 -3.71 22.38 -8.81
N ILE A 33 -5.01 22.57 -9.10
CA ILE A 33 -5.53 23.70 -9.86
C ILE A 33 -6.70 24.33 -9.10
N ASP A 34 -6.77 25.67 -9.12
CA ASP A 34 -7.87 26.41 -8.45
C ASP A 34 -9.04 26.63 -9.42
N ILE A 35 -9.80 25.55 -9.65
CA ILE A 35 -11.00 25.57 -10.49
C ILE A 35 -12.08 24.67 -9.87
N ARG A 36 -13.34 25.03 -10.07
CA ARG A 36 -14.49 24.25 -9.60
C ARG A 36 -15.47 24.01 -10.76
N THR A 37 -16.32 23.00 -10.59
CA THR A 37 -17.38 22.69 -11.57
C THR A 37 -18.28 23.91 -11.82
N GLY A 38 -18.55 24.19 -13.10
CA GLY A 38 -19.32 25.35 -13.53
C GLY A 38 -18.52 26.62 -13.79
N ASN A 39 -17.21 26.62 -13.50
CA ASN A 39 -16.33 27.73 -13.84
C ASN A 39 -16.25 27.89 -15.38
N GLN A 40 -16.24 29.13 -15.86
CA GLN A 40 -16.15 29.43 -17.32
C GLN A 40 -14.89 28.87 -17.99
N ASN A 41 -13.79 28.72 -17.24
CA ASN A 41 -12.53 28.16 -17.71
C ASN A 41 -12.52 26.64 -17.79
N GLN A 42 -13.55 25.96 -17.24
CA GLN A 42 -13.60 24.50 -17.19
C GLN A 42 -13.57 23.88 -18.60
N LEU A 43 -14.37 24.41 -19.54
CA LEU A 43 -14.44 23.84 -20.90
C LEU A 43 -13.15 24.04 -21.67
N PRO A 44 -12.56 25.25 -21.78
CA PRO A 44 -11.25 25.43 -22.42
C PRO A 44 -10.15 24.56 -21.77
N LEU A 45 -10.15 24.42 -20.45
CA LEU A 45 -9.18 23.57 -19.75
C LEU A 45 -9.40 22.08 -20.04
N THR A 46 -10.66 21.65 -20.24
CA THR A 46 -10.97 20.27 -20.68
C THR A 46 -10.48 20.02 -22.10
N VAL A 47 -10.62 20.99 -23.01
CA VAL A 47 -10.06 20.91 -24.37
C VAL A 47 -8.54 20.82 -24.32
N LEU A 48 -7.88 21.65 -23.50
CA LEU A 48 -6.43 21.59 -23.30
C LEU A 48 -5.99 20.20 -22.84
N ASN A 49 -6.66 19.63 -21.83
CA ASN A 49 -6.38 18.27 -21.39
C ASN A 49 -6.58 17.24 -22.50
N GLY A 50 -7.61 17.41 -23.34
CA GLY A 50 -7.87 16.57 -24.51
C GLY A 50 -6.73 16.57 -25.52
N ILE A 51 -6.07 17.71 -25.73
CA ILE A 51 -4.90 17.84 -26.59
C ILE A 51 -3.67 17.22 -25.96
N LEU A 52 -3.45 17.45 -24.66
CA LEU A 52 -2.27 16.99 -23.95
C LEU A 52 -2.20 15.46 -23.84
N GLY A 53 -3.25 14.82 -23.29
CA GLY A 53 -3.23 13.37 -23.03
C GLY A 53 -4.60 12.74 -22.75
N GLY A 54 -5.68 13.52 -22.69
CA GLY A 54 -7.03 13.04 -22.40
C GLY A 54 -7.84 12.57 -23.61
N GLY A 55 -7.36 12.83 -24.82
CA GLY A 55 -8.09 12.60 -26.08
C GLY A 55 -7.78 11.26 -26.79
N GLY A 56 -6.99 10.37 -26.22
CA GLY A 56 -6.62 9.09 -26.83
C GLY A 56 -5.31 9.14 -27.62
N PHE A 57 -5.19 8.38 -28.71
CA PHE A 57 -3.92 8.14 -29.41
C PHE A 57 -3.30 9.35 -30.10
N GLY A 58 -4.09 10.32 -30.54
CA GLY A 58 -3.60 11.53 -31.24
C GLY A 58 -3.11 12.65 -30.31
N THR A 59 -2.95 12.41 -29.02
CA THR A 59 -2.53 13.41 -28.04
C THR A 59 -1.02 13.58 -27.96
N ARG A 60 -0.53 14.74 -27.48
CA ARG A 60 0.91 15.04 -27.40
C ARG A 60 1.68 14.01 -26.59
N LEU A 61 1.16 13.61 -25.40
CA LEU A 61 1.81 12.61 -24.56
C LEU A 61 1.89 11.22 -25.22
N MET A 62 0.84 10.81 -25.94
CA MET A 62 0.84 9.54 -26.66
C MET A 62 1.83 9.58 -27.83
N GLN A 63 1.84 10.65 -28.64
CA GLN A 63 2.78 10.79 -29.74
C GLN A 63 4.23 10.78 -29.25
N ASN A 64 4.55 11.58 -28.25
CA ASN A 64 5.91 11.68 -27.72
C ASN A 64 6.38 10.37 -27.06
N LEU A 65 5.65 9.88 -26.04
CA LEU A 65 6.17 8.81 -25.16
C LEU A 65 5.90 7.41 -25.70
N ARG A 66 4.84 7.22 -26.49
CA ARG A 66 4.53 5.92 -27.08
C ARG A 66 5.06 5.79 -28.51
N GLU A 67 4.62 6.68 -29.41
CA GLU A 67 4.91 6.51 -30.84
C GLU A 67 6.39 6.86 -31.17
N ASP A 68 6.89 8.00 -30.71
CA ASP A 68 8.23 8.46 -31.05
C ASP A 68 9.31 7.75 -30.21
N LYS A 69 9.09 7.54 -28.92
CA LYS A 69 10.13 7.04 -27.99
C LYS A 69 9.94 5.61 -27.55
N ALA A 70 8.78 5.01 -27.72
CA ALA A 70 8.45 3.65 -27.30
C ALA A 70 8.78 3.36 -25.79
N PHE A 71 8.62 4.37 -24.93
CA PHE A 71 8.87 4.24 -23.48
C PHE A 71 7.76 3.50 -22.74
N THR A 72 6.53 3.53 -23.29
CA THR A 72 5.32 3.02 -22.70
C THR A 72 4.33 2.52 -23.75
N TYR A 73 3.35 1.73 -23.32
CA TYR A 73 2.16 1.43 -24.13
C TYR A 73 1.11 2.56 -24.09
N GLY A 74 1.21 3.49 -23.12
CA GLY A 74 0.34 4.65 -23.05
C GLY A 74 0.75 5.61 -21.94
N CYS A 75 0.68 6.92 -22.27
CA CYS A 75 0.82 8.02 -21.34
C CYS A 75 -0.37 8.94 -21.51
N TYR A 76 -1.11 9.19 -20.45
CA TYR A 76 -2.36 9.92 -20.48
C TYR A 76 -2.33 11.09 -19.50
N SER A 77 -3.21 12.06 -19.73
CA SER A 77 -3.48 13.12 -18.75
C SER A 77 -4.93 13.11 -18.30
N SER A 78 -5.17 13.53 -17.07
CA SER A 78 -6.48 13.61 -16.45
C SER A 78 -6.66 14.95 -15.76
N LEU A 79 -7.79 15.59 -16.03
CA LEU A 79 -8.24 16.80 -15.35
C LEU A 79 -9.37 16.41 -14.39
N ASN A 80 -9.10 16.50 -13.09
CA ASN A 80 -10.07 16.16 -12.05
C ASN A 80 -10.58 17.45 -11.41
N ILE A 81 -11.86 17.76 -11.65
CA ILE A 81 -12.51 18.95 -11.10
C ILE A 81 -13.55 18.49 -10.07
N THR A 82 -13.36 18.91 -8.81
CA THR A 82 -14.26 18.58 -7.70
C THR A 82 -14.64 19.84 -6.90
N GLU A 83 -15.59 19.68 -5.97
CA GLU A 83 -16.00 20.77 -5.08
C GLU A 83 -14.93 21.14 -4.04
N ASN A 84 -14.15 20.14 -3.60
CA ASN A 84 -13.22 20.28 -2.48
C ASN A 84 -11.76 20.54 -2.91
N GLY A 85 -11.42 20.23 -4.14
CA GLY A 85 -10.09 20.44 -4.70
C GLY A 85 -10.01 19.85 -6.10
N SER A 86 -9.27 20.49 -6.97
CA SER A 86 -9.08 20.03 -8.34
C SER A 86 -7.60 19.87 -8.64
N TRP A 87 -7.28 18.93 -9.51
CA TRP A 87 -5.89 18.66 -9.87
C TRP A 87 -5.76 18.18 -11.30
N MET A 88 -4.60 18.41 -11.86
CA MET A 88 -4.14 17.86 -13.11
C MET A 88 -3.15 16.74 -12.82
N SER A 89 -3.20 15.65 -13.60
CA SER A 89 -2.20 14.60 -13.56
C SER A 89 -1.88 14.10 -14.95
N ALA A 90 -0.62 13.71 -15.18
CA ALA A 90 -0.18 13.04 -16.40
C ALA A 90 0.75 11.88 -16.02
N GLY A 91 0.62 10.74 -16.71
CA GLY A 91 1.46 9.58 -16.39
C GLY A 91 1.06 8.30 -17.09
N GLY A 92 1.71 7.23 -16.68
CA GLY A 92 1.54 5.89 -17.23
C GLY A 92 2.52 4.89 -16.61
N ASN A 93 2.64 3.73 -17.25
CA ASN A 93 3.56 2.67 -16.85
C ASN A 93 4.79 2.69 -17.79
N PHE A 94 5.98 2.78 -17.22
CA PHE A 94 7.23 2.90 -17.97
C PHE A 94 8.21 1.80 -17.58
N LYS A 95 9.04 1.33 -18.50
CA LYS A 95 10.15 0.43 -18.16
C LYS A 95 11.10 1.14 -17.19
N ASN A 96 11.62 0.43 -16.18
CA ASN A 96 12.53 1.01 -15.18
C ASN A 96 13.73 1.74 -15.80
N ALA A 97 14.26 1.22 -16.92
CA ALA A 97 15.41 1.80 -17.60
C ALA A 97 15.18 3.25 -18.12
N VAL A 98 13.92 3.61 -18.43
CA VAL A 98 13.55 4.89 -19.06
C VAL A 98 12.64 5.76 -18.20
N THR A 99 12.49 5.44 -16.91
CA THR A 99 11.58 6.16 -16.00
C THR A 99 11.95 7.64 -15.88
N ASP A 100 13.22 7.96 -15.72
CA ASP A 100 13.76 9.33 -15.69
C ASP A 100 13.51 10.09 -17.00
N SER A 101 13.77 9.45 -18.12
CA SER A 101 13.52 10.02 -19.44
C SER A 101 12.05 10.29 -19.66
N ALA A 102 11.17 9.39 -19.21
CA ALA A 102 9.72 9.57 -19.30
C ALA A 102 9.23 10.77 -18.49
N ILE A 103 9.72 10.94 -17.25
CA ILE A 103 9.43 12.12 -16.41
C ILE A 103 9.87 13.39 -17.12
N THR A 104 11.08 13.40 -17.66
CA THR A 104 11.63 14.55 -18.42
C THR A 104 10.71 14.94 -19.58
N GLU A 105 10.24 13.96 -20.35
CA GLU A 105 9.38 14.25 -21.50
C GLU A 105 7.97 14.70 -21.09
N ILE A 106 7.41 14.18 -19.98
CA ILE A 106 6.13 14.68 -19.44
C ILE A 106 6.26 16.15 -19.04
N LEU A 107 7.31 16.50 -18.28
CA LEU A 107 7.56 17.89 -17.86
C LEU A 107 7.82 18.80 -19.05
N LYS A 108 8.50 18.31 -20.09
CA LYS A 108 8.74 19.03 -21.34
C LYS A 108 7.43 19.32 -22.08
N GLU A 109 6.50 18.35 -22.17
CA GLU A 109 5.19 18.59 -22.77
C GLU A 109 4.37 19.60 -21.96
N PHE A 110 4.49 19.62 -20.64
CA PHE A 110 3.91 20.70 -19.82
C PHE A 110 4.53 22.05 -20.12
N GLY A 111 5.85 22.13 -20.27
CA GLY A 111 6.53 23.37 -20.68
C GLY A 111 6.08 23.84 -22.07
N ARG A 112 6.00 22.93 -23.02
CA ARG A 112 5.58 23.24 -24.40
C ARG A 112 4.15 23.77 -24.47
N ILE A 113 3.19 23.18 -23.77
CA ILE A 113 1.80 23.61 -23.82
C ILE A 113 1.60 24.98 -23.14
N ILE A 114 2.51 25.38 -22.23
CA ILE A 114 2.52 26.71 -21.59
C ILE A 114 3.11 27.78 -22.52
N SER A 115 4.11 27.42 -23.35
CA SER A 115 4.89 28.37 -24.12
C SER A 115 4.51 28.43 -25.61
N GLU A 116 3.95 27.37 -26.17
CA GLU A 116 3.65 27.22 -27.60
C GLU A 116 2.14 27.11 -27.82
N PRO A 117 1.57 27.88 -28.75
CA PRO A 117 0.19 27.69 -29.18
C PRO A 117 -0.04 26.29 -29.74
N VAL A 118 -1.22 25.74 -29.53
CA VAL A 118 -1.64 24.47 -30.14
C VAL A 118 -1.87 24.68 -31.64
N THR A 119 -1.73 23.61 -32.43
CA THR A 119 -1.99 23.69 -33.89
C THR A 119 -3.50 23.69 -34.16
N ASP A 120 -3.88 24.10 -35.38
CA ASP A 120 -5.28 24.05 -35.81
C ASP A 120 -5.80 22.61 -35.89
N GLU A 121 -4.93 21.67 -36.27
CA GLU A 121 -5.24 20.26 -36.36
C GLU A 121 -5.49 19.65 -34.97
N GLU A 122 -4.63 19.94 -33.99
CA GLU A 122 -4.81 19.48 -32.62
C GLU A 122 -6.13 19.97 -32.03
N LEU A 123 -6.44 21.24 -32.21
CA LEU A 123 -7.67 21.86 -31.70
C LEU A 123 -8.91 21.30 -32.41
N ALA A 124 -8.89 21.20 -33.74
CA ALA A 124 -10.00 20.67 -34.53
C ALA A 124 -10.28 19.19 -34.17
N LEU A 125 -9.23 18.36 -34.13
CA LEU A 125 -9.36 16.94 -33.77
C LEU A 125 -9.98 16.76 -32.39
N THR A 126 -9.49 17.50 -31.41
CA THR A 126 -9.98 17.42 -30.03
C THR A 126 -11.43 17.89 -29.92
N LYS A 127 -11.81 19.01 -30.54
CA LYS A 127 -13.19 19.48 -30.55
C LYS A 127 -14.14 18.47 -31.21
N ASN A 128 -13.75 17.89 -32.36
CA ASN A 128 -14.55 16.88 -33.04
C ASN A 128 -14.76 15.64 -32.19
N ASN A 129 -13.70 15.13 -31.52
CA ASN A 129 -13.80 14.00 -30.62
C ASN A 129 -14.72 14.29 -29.44
N MET A 130 -14.60 15.47 -28.82
CA MET A 130 -15.44 15.88 -27.68
C MET A 130 -16.90 16.09 -28.13
N ALA A 131 -17.14 16.69 -29.27
CA ALA A 131 -18.51 16.87 -29.81
C ALA A 131 -19.17 15.51 -30.10
N GLY A 132 -18.45 14.59 -30.75
CA GLY A 132 -18.91 13.22 -31.01
C GLY A 132 -19.16 12.42 -29.70
N GLY A 133 -18.28 12.56 -28.71
CA GLY A 133 -18.46 11.97 -27.39
C GLY A 133 -19.68 12.51 -26.66
N PHE A 134 -19.90 13.83 -26.70
CA PHE A 134 -21.07 14.45 -26.11
C PHE A 134 -22.37 13.96 -26.80
N ALA A 135 -22.42 13.95 -28.12
CA ALA A 135 -23.59 13.48 -28.86
C ALA A 135 -23.96 12.05 -28.53
N ARG A 136 -22.97 11.12 -28.52
CA ARG A 136 -23.19 9.73 -28.11
C ARG A 136 -23.66 9.59 -26.65
N SER A 137 -23.19 10.46 -25.77
CA SER A 137 -23.57 10.40 -24.35
C SER A 137 -25.05 10.71 -24.11
N LEU A 138 -25.72 11.45 -25.03
CA LEU A 138 -27.13 11.79 -24.93
C LEU A 138 -28.08 10.62 -25.23
N GLU A 139 -27.56 9.52 -25.80
CA GLU A 139 -28.35 8.30 -26.03
C GLU A 139 -28.73 7.62 -24.71
N GLY A 140 -27.94 7.85 -23.65
CA GLY A 140 -28.17 7.24 -22.34
C GLY A 140 -29.08 8.09 -21.44
N PRO A 141 -30.25 7.58 -20.98
CA PRO A 141 -31.15 8.34 -20.10
C PRO A 141 -30.47 8.75 -18.78
N GLN A 142 -29.49 8.00 -18.29
CA GLN A 142 -28.71 8.35 -17.10
C GLN A 142 -27.91 9.65 -17.28
N THR A 143 -27.46 9.94 -18.51
CA THR A 143 -26.74 11.19 -18.82
C THR A 143 -27.67 12.39 -18.65
N ILE A 144 -28.90 12.32 -19.12
CA ILE A 144 -29.89 13.40 -18.98
C ILE A 144 -30.22 13.63 -17.50
N ALA A 145 -30.44 12.54 -16.73
CA ALA A 145 -30.68 12.64 -15.29
C ALA A 145 -29.48 13.28 -14.56
N ARG A 146 -28.25 12.90 -14.92
CA ARG A 146 -27.02 13.49 -14.37
C ARG A 146 -26.87 14.97 -14.72
N PHE A 147 -27.23 15.38 -15.93
CA PHE A 147 -27.22 16.79 -16.31
C PHE A 147 -28.19 17.61 -15.48
N ALA A 148 -29.41 17.11 -15.24
CA ALA A 148 -30.39 17.77 -14.37
C ALA A 148 -29.86 17.90 -12.95
N LEU A 149 -29.31 16.81 -12.37
CA LEU A 149 -28.72 16.82 -11.03
C LEU A 149 -27.54 17.80 -10.93
N ASN A 150 -26.65 17.80 -11.90
CA ASN A 150 -25.50 18.71 -11.92
C ASN A 150 -25.93 20.18 -12.03
N THR A 151 -26.96 20.48 -12.83
CA THR A 151 -27.51 21.83 -12.95
C THR A 151 -27.96 22.36 -11.61
N ILE A 152 -28.65 21.54 -10.81
CA ILE A 152 -29.08 21.91 -9.48
C ILE A 152 -27.89 21.95 -8.50
N LYS A 153 -27.11 20.88 -8.46
CA LYS A 153 -26.01 20.70 -7.49
C LYS A 153 -24.96 21.82 -7.61
N TYR A 154 -24.60 22.19 -8.82
CA TYR A 154 -23.52 23.14 -9.10
C TYR A 154 -24.05 24.54 -9.49
N ASN A 155 -25.36 24.76 -9.33
CA ASN A 155 -26.02 26.03 -9.69
C ASN A 155 -25.64 26.51 -11.10
N LEU A 156 -25.71 25.58 -12.10
CA LEU A 156 -25.39 25.89 -13.48
C LEU A 156 -26.54 26.64 -14.17
N ALA A 157 -26.23 27.40 -15.22
CA ALA A 157 -27.26 28.01 -16.05
C ALA A 157 -28.21 26.93 -16.59
N PRO A 158 -29.54 27.21 -16.71
CA PRO A 158 -30.50 26.21 -17.19
C PRO A 158 -30.18 25.65 -18.59
N ASP A 159 -29.52 26.43 -19.42
CA ASP A 159 -29.11 26.11 -20.78
C ASP A 159 -27.65 25.60 -20.89
N TYR A 160 -27.02 25.33 -19.75
CA TYR A 160 -25.60 24.96 -19.67
C TYR A 160 -25.23 23.78 -20.58
N TYR A 161 -26.01 22.73 -20.60
CA TYR A 161 -25.77 21.55 -21.44
C TYR A 161 -26.33 21.76 -22.87
N GLN A 162 -27.38 22.55 -23.05
CA GLN A 162 -27.94 22.83 -24.35
C GLN A 162 -26.94 23.61 -25.24
N ASN A 163 -26.20 24.54 -24.65
CA ASN A 163 -25.22 25.38 -25.35
C ASN A 163 -23.81 24.76 -25.36
N TYR A 164 -23.65 23.47 -24.93
CA TYR A 164 -22.32 22.86 -24.84
C TYR A 164 -21.56 22.86 -26.14
N LEU A 165 -22.18 22.43 -27.27
CA LEU A 165 -21.53 22.37 -28.58
C LEU A 165 -21.16 23.74 -29.10
N GLN A 166 -22.00 24.74 -28.87
CA GLN A 166 -21.71 26.12 -29.26
C GLN A 166 -20.51 26.69 -28.50
N ARG A 167 -20.49 26.49 -27.19
CA ARG A 167 -19.36 26.90 -26.34
C ARG A 167 -18.07 26.14 -26.69
N LEU A 168 -18.16 24.84 -27.02
CA LEU A 168 -17.02 24.06 -27.47
C LEU A 168 -16.46 24.55 -28.77
N ALA A 169 -17.34 24.88 -29.75
CA ALA A 169 -16.92 25.44 -31.02
C ALA A 169 -16.20 26.80 -30.85
N ALA A 170 -16.62 27.61 -29.88
CA ALA A 170 -16.07 28.95 -29.62
C ALA A 170 -14.68 28.93 -28.96
N VAL A 171 -14.21 27.80 -28.36
CA VAL A 171 -12.87 27.72 -27.73
C VAL A 171 -11.79 27.98 -28.77
N SER A 172 -10.91 28.95 -28.55
CA SER A 172 -9.82 29.33 -29.46
C SER A 172 -8.46 28.81 -29.03
N LYS A 173 -7.43 28.94 -29.87
CA LYS A 173 -6.03 28.61 -29.49
C LYS A 173 -5.51 29.53 -28.40
N GLU A 174 -5.92 30.77 -28.39
CA GLU A 174 -5.59 31.78 -27.40
C GLU A 174 -6.21 31.41 -26.03
N ASP A 175 -7.43 30.85 -26.02
CA ASP A 175 -8.03 30.32 -24.80
C ASP A 175 -7.22 29.14 -24.23
N ILE A 176 -6.77 28.23 -25.10
CA ILE A 176 -5.95 27.08 -24.65
C ILE A 176 -4.63 27.56 -24.06
N LEU A 177 -3.92 28.47 -24.77
CA LEU A 177 -2.66 29.05 -24.29
C LEU A 177 -2.87 29.79 -22.94
N ARG A 178 -3.91 30.60 -22.84
CA ARG A 178 -4.28 31.27 -21.58
C ARG A 178 -4.56 30.29 -20.43
N MET A 179 -5.27 29.17 -20.70
CA MET A 179 -5.51 28.14 -19.71
C MET A 179 -4.21 27.47 -19.27
N ALA A 180 -3.32 27.14 -20.21
CA ALA A 180 -2.03 26.57 -19.90
C ALA A 180 -1.19 27.52 -19.00
N GLN A 181 -1.10 28.79 -19.38
CA GLN A 181 -0.35 29.80 -18.63
C GLN A 181 -0.93 30.07 -17.22
N GLN A 182 -2.24 29.97 -17.06
CA GLN A 182 -2.93 30.25 -15.80
C GLN A 182 -2.89 29.05 -14.83
N TYR A 183 -2.98 27.82 -15.33
CA TYR A 183 -3.25 26.65 -14.50
C TYR A 183 -2.15 25.61 -14.52
N PHE A 184 -1.24 25.61 -15.51
CA PHE A 184 -0.19 24.60 -15.63
C PHE A 184 1.14 25.06 -15.04
N THR A 185 1.92 24.09 -14.62
CA THR A 185 3.31 24.27 -14.18
C THR A 185 4.14 23.07 -14.61
N ALA A 186 5.43 23.28 -14.88
CA ALA A 186 6.39 22.21 -15.16
C ALA A 186 7.46 22.10 -14.08
N ASN A 187 7.49 23.04 -13.15
CA ASN A 187 8.53 23.16 -12.12
C ASN A 187 7.99 23.32 -10.69
N ASN A 188 6.72 23.00 -10.48
CA ASN A 188 6.07 22.97 -9.18
C ASN A 188 5.04 21.82 -9.16
N CYS A 189 5.53 20.60 -9.37
CA CYS A 189 4.73 19.39 -9.47
C CYS A 189 5.09 18.38 -8.37
N HIS A 190 4.15 17.54 -8.01
CA HIS A 190 4.44 16.27 -7.33
C HIS A 190 4.66 15.18 -8.38
N ILE A 191 5.81 14.53 -8.31
CA ILE A 191 6.21 13.42 -9.18
C ILE A 191 6.11 12.15 -8.35
N ILE A 192 5.03 11.40 -8.51
CA ILE A 192 4.77 10.18 -7.76
C ILE A 192 5.26 8.99 -8.57
N VAL A 193 6.16 8.20 -8.00
CA VAL A 193 6.75 7.04 -8.65
C VAL A 193 6.58 5.80 -7.79
N VAL A 194 5.90 4.78 -8.31
CA VAL A 194 5.80 3.46 -7.68
C VAL A 194 6.65 2.48 -8.48
N GLY A 195 7.70 1.91 -7.89
CA GLY A 195 8.61 1.07 -8.67
C GLY A 195 9.69 0.37 -7.85
N ASN A 196 10.64 -0.23 -8.56
CA ASN A 196 11.80 -0.85 -7.97
C ASN A 196 12.79 0.22 -7.47
N GLU A 197 13.43 -0.06 -6.33
CA GLU A 197 14.35 0.89 -5.67
C GLU A 197 15.59 1.25 -6.52
N GLU A 198 15.94 0.41 -7.49
CA GLU A 198 17.05 0.66 -8.42
C GLU A 198 16.95 1.97 -9.22
N ILE A 199 15.72 2.52 -9.36
CA ILE A 199 15.49 3.76 -10.09
C ILE A 199 15.70 5.03 -9.24
N LEU A 200 15.74 4.91 -7.91
CA LEU A 200 15.87 6.04 -6.99
C LEU A 200 17.00 7.02 -7.32
N PRO A 201 18.24 6.57 -7.62
CA PRO A 201 19.34 7.49 -7.93
C PRO A 201 19.05 8.41 -9.12
N LYS A 202 18.25 7.93 -10.09
CA LYS A 202 17.87 8.70 -11.28
C LYS A 202 16.76 9.71 -11.02
N LEU A 203 16.02 9.57 -9.93
CA LEU A 203 14.90 10.45 -9.58
C LEU A 203 15.33 11.70 -8.82
N LEU A 204 16.48 11.70 -8.18
CA LEU A 204 16.99 12.82 -7.37
C LEU A 204 17.06 14.15 -8.12
N VAL A 205 17.34 14.12 -9.43
CA VAL A 205 17.48 15.31 -10.27
C VAL A 205 16.16 16.06 -10.47
N PHE A 206 15.03 15.42 -10.19
CA PHE A 206 13.71 16.02 -10.34
C PHE A 206 13.19 16.65 -9.03
N ASP A 207 13.81 16.38 -7.90
CA ASP A 207 13.40 16.93 -6.61
C ASP A 207 14.12 18.24 -6.35
N ALA A 208 13.39 19.30 -6.00
CA ALA A 208 13.94 20.65 -5.87
C ALA A 208 14.92 20.80 -4.70
N ASP A 209 14.79 20.01 -3.64
CA ASP A 209 15.71 20.02 -2.49
C ASP A 209 16.64 18.78 -2.42
N GLY A 210 16.55 17.90 -3.43
CA GLY A 210 17.34 16.68 -3.52
C GLY A 210 16.95 15.60 -2.51
N ARG A 211 15.73 15.65 -1.98
CA ARG A 211 15.20 14.69 -1.00
C ARG A 211 13.96 14.00 -1.53
N ILE A 212 14.09 12.72 -1.84
CA ILE A 212 12.95 11.90 -2.24
C ILE A 212 12.17 11.52 -0.99
N GLU A 213 10.89 11.90 -0.95
CA GLU A 213 9.95 11.43 0.06
C GLU A 213 9.59 9.97 -0.19
N LYS A 214 9.91 9.08 0.76
CA LYS A 214 9.61 7.65 0.66
C LYS A 214 8.34 7.33 1.43
N LEU A 215 7.37 6.76 0.74
CA LEU A 215 6.10 6.32 1.33
C LEU A 215 5.94 4.81 1.21
N ASP A 216 5.20 4.23 2.15
CA ASP A 216 4.70 2.86 2.04
C ASP A 216 3.52 2.77 1.05
N ALA A 217 3.01 1.56 0.81
CA ALA A 217 1.88 1.32 -0.08
C ALA A 217 0.55 1.98 0.38
N PHE A 218 0.50 2.48 1.61
CA PHE A 218 -0.66 3.16 2.20
C PHE A 218 -0.49 4.68 2.25
N GLY A 219 0.66 5.19 1.79
CA GLY A 219 0.97 6.61 1.79
C GLY A 219 1.54 7.14 3.11
N ASN A 220 2.00 6.27 4.01
CA ASN A 220 2.69 6.69 5.22
C ASN A 220 4.18 6.93 4.92
N GLU A 221 4.77 7.98 5.50
CA GLU A 221 6.18 8.28 5.34
C GLU A 221 7.05 7.15 5.91
N ILE A 222 7.91 6.58 5.07
CA ILE A 222 8.94 5.65 5.51
C ILE A 222 10.11 6.50 6.02
N LYS A 223 10.24 6.59 7.34
CA LYS A 223 11.39 7.25 7.98
C LYS A 223 12.65 6.44 7.73
N GLU A 224 13.76 7.14 7.48
CA GLU A 224 15.04 6.48 7.22
C GLU A 224 15.39 5.48 8.34
N THR A 225 15.74 4.25 7.93
CA THR A 225 16.23 3.22 8.83
C THR A 225 17.58 3.65 9.38
N LYS A 226 17.66 3.93 10.68
CA LYS A 226 18.93 4.18 11.35
C LYS A 226 19.69 2.87 11.51
N ALA A 227 21.01 2.92 11.46
CA ALA A 227 21.80 1.75 11.78
C ALA A 227 21.47 1.25 13.20
N ALA A 228 21.30 -0.07 13.35
CA ALA A 228 21.11 -0.66 14.68
C ALA A 228 22.43 -0.61 15.46
N ASP A 229 22.31 -0.35 16.76
CA ASP A 229 23.43 -0.35 17.70
C ASP A 229 23.68 -1.74 18.34
N ILE A 230 22.88 -2.73 17.96
CA ILE A 230 22.99 -4.13 18.39
C ILE A 230 22.91 -5.08 17.19
N ASP A 231 23.45 -6.27 17.33
CA ASP A 231 23.30 -7.34 16.34
C ASP A 231 21.99 -8.14 16.53
N ALA A 232 21.65 -8.97 15.52
CA ALA A 232 20.40 -9.74 15.51
C ALA A 232 20.32 -10.75 16.68
N ASN A 233 21.42 -11.39 17.06
CA ASN A 233 21.43 -12.34 18.19
C ASN A 233 21.22 -11.63 19.53
N THR A 234 21.79 -10.45 19.70
CA THR A 234 21.57 -9.59 20.87
C THR A 234 20.11 -9.18 20.96
N LEU A 235 19.48 -8.77 19.85
CA LEU A 235 18.05 -8.43 19.81
C LEU A 235 17.19 -9.64 20.22
N ILE A 236 17.41 -10.80 19.60
CA ILE A 236 16.68 -12.04 19.90
C ILE A 236 16.80 -12.41 21.38
N ASN A 237 18.01 -12.34 21.94
CA ASN A 237 18.21 -12.64 23.36
C ASN A 237 17.48 -11.65 24.27
N ARG A 238 17.51 -10.35 23.98
CA ARG A 238 16.80 -9.33 24.77
C ARG A 238 15.28 -9.53 24.69
N TYR A 239 14.75 -9.82 23.51
CA TYR A 239 13.35 -10.19 23.35
C TYR A 239 12.97 -11.43 24.18
N ALA A 240 13.78 -12.49 24.10
CA ALA A 240 13.53 -13.73 24.85
C ALA A 240 13.55 -13.51 26.36
N LEU A 241 14.49 -12.69 26.86
CA LEU A 241 14.52 -12.29 28.27
C LEU A 241 13.27 -11.51 28.67
N ALA A 242 12.86 -10.54 27.85
CA ALA A 242 11.66 -9.72 28.10
C ALA A 242 10.39 -10.59 28.17
N VAL A 243 10.16 -11.45 27.16
CA VAL A 243 8.95 -12.30 27.07
C VAL A 243 8.88 -13.32 28.21
N THR A 244 10.02 -13.84 28.66
CA THR A 244 10.05 -14.83 29.77
C THR A 244 10.20 -14.19 31.12
N GLY A 245 10.50 -12.90 31.22
CA GLY A 245 10.84 -12.23 32.48
C GLY A 245 12.11 -12.76 33.12
N ALA A 246 12.97 -13.45 32.36
CA ALA A 246 14.24 -14.00 32.86
C ALA A 246 15.28 -12.88 32.98
N LYS A 247 16.12 -12.95 34.03
CA LYS A 247 17.16 -11.95 34.30
C LYS A 247 18.55 -12.38 33.80
N SER A 248 18.69 -13.61 33.29
CA SER A 248 19.96 -14.16 32.82
C SER A 248 19.73 -15.27 31.78
N PRO A 249 20.73 -15.55 30.88
CA PRO A 249 20.65 -16.67 29.96
C PRO A 249 20.37 -18.02 30.58
N LYS A 250 20.91 -18.28 31.79
CA LYS A 250 20.66 -19.50 32.55
C LYS A 250 19.20 -19.63 32.98
N GLU A 251 18.62 -18.54 33.46
CA GLU A 251 17.21 -18.47 33.83
C GLU A 251 16.30 -18.58 32.60
N LEU A 252 16.66 -17.91 31.49
CA LEU A 252 15.96 -18.03 30.20
C LEU A 252 15.87 -19.49 29.77
N SER A 253 17.00 -20.23 29.73
CA SER A 253 17.02 -21.65 29.38
C SER A 253 16.12 -22.49 30.30
N LYS A 254 16.11 -22.19 31.61
CA LYS A 254 15.23 -22.88 32.58
C LYS A 254 13.75 -22.61 32.29
N LYS A 255 13.38 -21.34 32.04
CA LYS A 255 12.00 -20.94 31.75
C LYS A 255 11.48 -21.51 30.44
N VAL A 256 12.28 -21.45 29.36
CA VAL A 256 11.92 -22.05 28.07
C VAL A 256 11.67 -23.55 28.21
N LYS A 257 12.50 -24.29 29.00
CA LYS A 257 12.30 -25.73 29.26
C LYS A 257 11.09 -26.00 30.16
N ALA A 258 10.71 -25.09 31.04
CA ALA A 258 9.58 -25.22 31.94
C ALA A 258 8.23 -25.00 31.25
N LEU A 259 8.19 -24.27 30.14
CA LEU A 259 6.98 -24.09 29.36
C LEU A 259 6.69 -25.35 28.53
N LYS A 260 5.65 -26.09 28.92
CA LYS A 260 5.21 -27.31 28.22
C LYS A 260 4.16 -27.04 27.17
N GLY A 261 3.44 -25.93 27.29
CA GLY A 261 2.45 -25.50 26.33
C GLY A 261 1.58 -24.37 26.85
N TYR A 262 0.76 -23.84 26.00
CA TYR A 262 -0.31 -22.91 26.38
C TYR A 262 -1.53 -23.06 25.45
N ILE A 263 -2.67 -22.61 25.94
CA ILE A 263 -3.89 -22.42 25.16
C ILE A 263 -4.27 -20.93 25.26
N ARG A 264 -4.44 -20.27 24.12
CA ARG A 264 -4.87 -18.87 24.04
C ARG A 264 -6.20 -18.79 23.31
N VAL A 265 -7.20 -18.18 23.94
CA VAL A 265 -8.51 -17.92 23.33
C VAL A 265 -8.64 -16.43 23.08
N SER A 266 -8.95 -16.06 21.86
CA SER A 266 -9.12 -14.66 21.42
C SER A 266 -10.45 -14.47 20.73
N GLU A 267 -11.04 -13.31 20.91
CA GLU A 267 -12.20 -12.84 20.14
C GLU A 267 -11.70 -11.92 19.03
N LEU A 268 -12.14 -12.18 17.79
CA LEU A 268 -11.76 -11.42 16.62
C LEU A 268 -13.00 -10.67 16.09
N THR A 269 -12.85 -9.38 15.87
CA THR A 269 -13.91 -8.51 15.31
C THR A 269 -13.40 -7.77 14.08
N SER A 270 -14.32 -7.42 13.18
CA SER A 270 -14.04 -6.59 11.99
C SER A 270 -15.22 -5.67 11.71
N GLY A 271 -14.94 -4.46 11.26
CA GLY A 271 -16.00 -3.56 10.78
C GLY A 271 -16.75 -4.07 9.54
N GLN A 272 -16.20 -5.12 8.88
CA GLN A 272 -16.81 -5.75 7.70
C GLN A 272 -17.67 -6.98 8.03
N MET A 273 -17.69 -7.42 9.30
CA MET A 273 -18.41 -8.62 9.74
C MET A 273 -19.42 -8.26 10.84
N PRO A 274 -20.66 -8.75 10.77
CA PRO A 274 -21.69 -8.47 11.78
C PRO A 274 -21.57 -9.32 13.05
N PHE A 275 -20.59 -10.22 13.14
CA PHE A 275 -20.37 -11.14 14.26
C PHE A 275 -18.87 -11.24 14.60
N ALA A 276 -18.60 -11.59 15.86
CA ALA A 276 -17.25 -11.91 16.30
C ALA A 276 -16.90 -13.36 16.00
N LEU A 277 -15.61 -13.62 15.73
CA LEU A 277 -15.05 -14.97 15.62
C LEU A 277 -14.31 -15.31 16.91
N THR A 278 -14.23 -16.59 17.22
CA THR A 278 -13.35 -17.10 18.27
C THR A 278 -12.14 -17.77 17.61
N SER A 279 -10.92 -17.34 17.99
CA SER A 279 -9.67 -18.02 17.63
C SER A 279 -9.11 -18.69 18.87
N THR A 280 -8.80 -19.97 18.77
CA THR A 280 -8.09 -20.71 19.81
C THR A 280 -6.78 -21.21 19.25
N ASP A 281 -5.67 -20.78 19.87
CA ASP A 281 -4.32 -21.18 19.52
C ASP A 281 -3.78 -22.14 20.59
N TYR A 282 -3.20 -23.22 20.13
CA TYR A 282 -2.60 -24.26 20.96
C TYR A 282 -1.13 -24.35 20.64
N PHE A 283 -0.30 -24.35 21.66
CA PHE A 283 1.13 -24.60 21.55
C PHE A 283 1.54 -25.67 22.55
N TRP A 284 2.38 -26.63 22.14
CA TRP A 284 3.01 -27.60 23.05
C TRP A 284 4.43 -27.91 22.59
N ALA A 285 5.31 -28.08 23.60
CA ALA A 285 6.72 -28.31 23.35
C ALA A 285 6.98 -29.64 22.59
N PRO A 286 8.01 -29.71 21.72
CA PRO A 286 9.08 -28.73 21.60
C PRO A 286 8.74 -27.53 20.69
N GLY A 287 7.73 -27.60 19.84
CA GLY A 287 7.40 -26.56 18.87
C GLY A 287 6.18 -26.93 18.05
N ASN A 288 5.31 -27.76 18.61
CA ASN A 288 4.07 -28.15 17.97
C ASN A 288 3.01 -27.07 18.16
N GLU A 289 2.14 -26.92 17.20
CA GLU A 289 1.10 -25.90 17.22
C GLU A 289 -0.18 -26.36 16.54
N ALA A 290 -1.28 -25.82 16.96
CA ALA A 290 -2.55 -25.93 16.28
C ALA A 290 -3.36 -24.65 16.47
N SER A 291 -4.25 -24.38 15.55
CA SER A 291 -5.19 -23.26 15.69
C SER A 291 -6.57 -23.64 15.18
N LYS A 292 -7.58 -23.05 15.78
CA LYS A 292 -8.97 -23.19 15.35
C LYS A 292 -9.63 -21.81 15.34
N MET A 293 -10.27 -21.47 14.22
CA MET A 293 -11.09 -20.27 14.09
C MET A 293 -12.55 -20.69 13.85
N GLU A 294 -13.44 -20.19 14.66
CA GLU A 294 -14.84 -20.59 14.65
C GLU A 294 -15.80 -19.42 14.91
N MET A 295 -17.01 -19.57 14.42
CA MET A 295 -18.19 -18.81 14.82
C MET A 295 -19.18 -19.74 15.52
N PRO A 296 -20.23 -19.24 16.22
CA PRO A 296 -21.16 -20.10 16.93
C PRO A 296 -21.71 -21.23 16.06
N GLY A 297 -21.38 -22.49 16.43
CA GLY A 297 -21.82 -23.70 15.76
C GLY A 297 -21.07 -24.10 14.48
N MET A 298 -20.00 -23.37 14.08
CA MET A 298 -19.29 -23.66 12.83
C MET A 298 -17.79 -23.39 12.93
N VAL A 299 -17.00 -24.36 12.53
CA VAL A 299 -15.54 -24.21 12.38
C VAL A 299 -15.22 -23.68 10.97
N LEU A 300 -14.55 -22.56 10.89
CA LEU A 300 -14.17 -21.90 9.65
C LEU A 300 -12.81 -22.38 9.13
N GLN A 301 -11.85 -22.48 10.06
CA GLN A 301 -10.47 -22.88 9.75
C GLN A 301 -9.87 -23.68 10.92
N LYS A 302 -8.99 -24.61 10.56
CA LYS A 302 -8.07 -25.29 11.50
C LYS A 302 -6.68 -25.35 10.88
N SER A 303 -5.66 -25.33 11.72
CA SER A 303 -4.30 -25.71 11.35
C SER A 303 -3.72 -26.65 12.40
N TYR A 304 -2.85 -27.54 11.99
CA TYR A 304 -2.15 -28.48 12.86
C TYR A 304 -0.72 -28.68 12.37
N PHE A 305 0.20 -28.79 13.30
CA PHE A 305 1.60 -29.09 13.01
C PHE A 305 2.27 -29.72 14.25
N ASP A 306 2.92 -30.89 14.08
CA ASP A 306 3.60 -31.65 15.13
C ASP A 306 5.10 -31.85 14.90
N GLY A 307 5.69 -31.05 14.00
CA GLY A 307 7.11 -31.15 13.62
C GLY A 307 7.38 -32.21 12.54
N LYS A 308 6.48 -33.17 12.30
CA LYS A 308 6.61 -34.25 11.31
C LYS A 308 5.52 -34.21 10.24
N SER A 309 4.34 -33.85 10.65
CA SER A 309 3.16 -33.71 9.80
C SER A 309 2.39 -32.44 10.12
N GLY A 310 1.51 -32.05 9.24
CA GLY A 310 0.62 -30.94 9.45
C GLY A 310 -0.44 -30.83 8.36
N TYR A 311 -1.49 -30.07 8.67
CA TYR A 311 -2.54 -29.77 7.71
C TYR A 311 -3.15 -28.38 7.96
N ASN A 312 -3.74 -27.83 6.92
CA ASN A 312 -4.68 -26.74 6.99
C ASN A 312 -6.08 -27.24 6.61
N PHE A 313 -7.09 -26.72 7.25
CA PHE A 313 -8.49 -26.95 6.91
C PHE A 313 -9.19 -25.61 6.76
N SER A 314 -9.94 -25.45 5.68
CA SER A 314 -10.89 -24.34 5.53
C SER A 314 -12.25 -24.90 5.15
N MET A 315 -13.32 -24.20 5.57
CA MET A 315 -14.69 -24.59 5.27
C MET A 315 -14.96 -24.67 3.74
N GLN A 316 -14.27 -23.86 2.95
CA GLN A 316 -14.44 -23.80 1.50
C GLN A 316 -13.55 -24.78 0.74
N GLY A 317 -12.30 -24.95 1.18
CA GLY A 317 -11.28 -25.77 0.50
C GLY A 317 -11.12 -27.18 1.08
N GLY A 318 -11.74 -27.48 2.23
CA GLY A 318 -11.55 -28.74 2.93
C GLY A 318 -10.18 -28.83 3.62
N ARG A 319 -9.69 -30.06 3.81
CA ARG A 319 -8.38 -30.35 4.42
C ARG A 319 -7.31 -30.51 3.35
N GLU A 320 -6.20 -29.82 3.56
CA GLU A 320 -4.99 -29.91 2.74
C GLU A 320 -3.79 -30.23 3.67
N ASP A 321 -3.10 -31.33 3.44
CA ASP A 321 -1.91 -31.69 4.18
C ASP A 321 -0.71 -30.85 3.72
N LEU A 322 0.13 -30.45 4.66
CA LEU A 322 1.31 -29.65 4.40
C LEU A 322 2.32 -30.43 3.55
N LYS A 323 2.87 -29.78 2.52
CA LYS A 323 3.93 -30.32 1.67
C LYS A 323 5.26 -30.36 2.42
N ALA A 324 6.20 -31.17 1.93
CA ALA A 324 7.52 -31.30 2.53
C ALA A 324 8.28 -29.97 2.69
N GLU A 325 8.14 -29.07 1.71
CA GLU A 325 8.76 -27.74 1.76
C GLU A 325 8.14 -26.84 2.84
N GLU A 326 6.82 -26.91 3.02
CA GLU A 326 6.11 -26.15 4.05
C GLU A 326 6.45 -26.66 5.46
N LEU A 327 6.55 -28.00 5.63
CA LEU A 327 7.02 -28.63 6.85
C LEU A 327 8.46 -28.21 7.18
N ALA A 328 9.34 -28.21 6.16
CA ALA A 328 10.73 -27.78 6.35
C ALA A 328 10.82 -26.31 6.76
N ALA A 329 10.02 -25.42 6.14
CA ALA A 329 9.96 -24.01 6.52
C ALA A 329 9.46 -23.81 7.95
N LYS A 330 8.36 -24.47 8.34
CA LYS A 330 7.84 -24.41 9.73
C LYS A 330 8.85 -24.90 10.76
N ASN A 331 9.60 -25.94 10.46
CA ASN A 331 10.64 -26.48 11.35
C ASN A 331 11.81 -25.53 11.62
N LYS A 332 12.02 -24.50 10.75
CA LYS A 332 13.04 -23.48 10.99
C LYS A 332 12.68 -22.49 12.10
N ALA A 333 11.39 -22.35 12.42
CA ALA A 333 10.86 -21.37 13.36
C ALA A 333 9.97 -22.06 14.43
N THR A 334 10.53 -23.03 15.15
CA THR A 334 9.79 -23.80 16.15
C THR A 334 10.08 -23.35 17.58
N GLY A 335 9.14 -23.55 18.48
CA GLY A 335 9.26 -23.23 19.89
C GLY A 335 8.42 -22.05 20.32
N PHE A 336 8.33 -21.83 21.65
CA PHE A 336 7.62 -20.68 22.22
C PHE A 336 8.21 -19.33 21.79
N ILE A 337 9.53 -19.30 21.63
CA ILE A 337 10.28 -18.17 21.10
C ILE A 337 11.05 -18.71 19.89
N PRO A 338 10.41 -18.76 18.71
CA PRO A 338 10.99 -19.39 17.52
C PRO A 338 12.31 -18.74 17.09
N GLU A 339 12.52 -17.48 17.41
CA GLU A 339 13.73 -16.72 17.11
C GLU A 339 14.99 -17.37 17.74
N LEU A 340 14.86 -18.02 18.89
CA LEU A 340 15.99 -18.72 19.53
C LEU A 340 16.50 -19.92 18.71
N ALA A 341 15.69 -20.45 17.80
CA ALA A 341 16.07 -21.56 16.92
C ALA A 341 16.72 -21.10 15.60
N TYR A 342 16.62 -19.85 15.21
CA TYR A 342 17.03 -19.37 13.88
C TYR A 342 18.45 -19.74 13.51
N GLN A 343 19.41 -19.53 14.42
CA GLN A 343 20.81 -19.84 14.16
C GLN A 343 21.07 -21.34 13.91
N SER A 344 20.35 -22.23 14.58
CA SER A 344 20.53 -23.68 14.48
C SER A 344 19.67 -24.34 13.40
N SER A 345 18.60 -23.67 12.97
CA SER A 345 17.61 -24.21 12.03
C SER A 345 17.90 -23.89 10.55
N GLY A 346 18.93 -23.06 10.27
CA GLY A 346 19.21 -22.58 8.91
C GLY A 346 18.25 -21.51 8.42
N MET A 347 17.52 -20.82 9.33
CA MET A 347 16.79 -19.61 9.00
C MET A 347 17.76 -18.52 8.54
N GLN A 348 17.46 -17.86 7.45
CA GLN A 348 18.17 -16.63 7.08
C GLN A 348 17.60 -15.48 7.90
N PHE A 349 18.43 -14.75 8.64
CA PHE A 349 17.99 -13.62 9.42
C PHE A 349 19.09 -12.56 9.57
N GLU A 350 18.66 -11.30 9.57
CA GLU A 350 19.54 -10.15 9.76
C GLU A 350 18.78 -8.96 10.35
N ILE A 351 19.49 -8.09 11.08
CA ILE A 351 18.94 -6.82 11.55
C ILE A 351 19.07 -5.77 10.44
N LYS A 352 17.97 -5.15 10.04
CA LYS A 352 17.97 -4.11 9.00
C LYS A 352 18.26 -2.72 9.56
N GLY A 353 18.06 -2.51 10.87
CA GLY A 353 18.27 -1.25 11.54
C GLY A 353 17.16 -0.89 12.51
N ILE A 354 16.97 0.42 12.75
CA ILE A 354 15.90 0.98 13.57
C ILE A 354 14.98 1.81 12.69
N GLU A 355 13.70 1.49 12.71
CA GLU A 355 12.63 2.25 12.06
C GLU A 355 11.63 2.76 13.11
N THR A 356 11.00 3.90 12.85
CA THR A 356 9.95 4.42 13.72
C THR A 356 8.59 4.11 13.13
N ILE A 357 7.81 3.27 13.81
CA ILE A 357 6.47 2.83 13.42
C ILE A 357 5.47 3.39 14.44
N ASP A 358 4.47 4.15 13.99
CA ASP A 358 3.45 4.78 14.85
C ASP A 358 4.08 5.55 16.04
N ASN A 359 5.18 6.26 15.80
CA ASN A 359 6.02 6.96 16.78
C ASN A 359 6.79 6.06 17.76
N VAL A 360 6.82 4.74 17.57
CA VAL A 360 7.61 3.80 18.36
C VAL A 360 8.89 3.45 17.60
N PRO A 361 10.09 3.76 18.12
CA PRO A 361 11.35 3.27 17.54
C PRO A 361 11.44 1.76 17.68
N CYS A 362 11.64 1.04 16.59
CA CYS A 362 11.68 -0.43 16.55
C CYS A 362 12.95 -0.92 15.85
N TYR A 363 13.62 -1.90 16.44
CA TYR A 363 14.58 -2.73 15.71
C TYR A 363 13.85 -3.59 14.69
N VAL A 364 14.38 -3.68 13.47
CA VAL A 364 13.80 -4.47 12.38
C VAL A 364 14.62 -5.72 12.16
N LEU A 365 14.04 -6.87 12.44
CA LEU A 365 14.62 -8.19 12.15
C LEU A 365 13.97 -8.74 10.88
N TYR A 366 14.76 -8.89 9.84
CA TYR A 366 14.37 -9.59 8.61
C TYR A 366 14.64 -11.08 8.75
N THR A 367 13.71 -11.91 8.26
CA THR A 367 13.87 -13.36 8.17
C THR A 367 13.35 -13.89 6.85
N ASN A 368 13.95 -15.01 6.38
CA ASN A 368 13.49 -15.74 5.19
C ASN A 368 13.65 -17.25 5.44
N ASP A 369 12.52 -17.96 5.42
CA ASP A 369 12.46 -19.42 5.62
C ASP A 369 12.57 -20.21 4.29
N GLY A 370 12.57 -19.53 3.15
CA GLY A 370 12.58 -20.07 1.80
C GLY A 370 11.19 -20.14 1.15
N GLN A 371 10.10 -19.87 1.91
CA GLN A 371 8.72 -19.81 1.43
C GLN A 371 8.11 -18.42 1.64
N ALA A 372 8.55 -17.72 2.69
CA ALA A 372 8.09 -16.40 3.06
C ALA A 372 9.24 -15.52 3.55
N GLU A 373 9.09 -14.22 3.34
CA GLU A 373 9.91 -13.19 3.97
C GLU A 373 9.12 -12.57 5.12
N SER A 374 9.80 -12.26 6.23
CA SER A 374 9.18 -11.57 7.34
C SER A 374 10.03 -10.41 7.83
N TYR A 375 9.36 -9.34 8.26
CA TYR A 375 9.95 -8.20 8.94
C TYR A 375 9.28 -8.09 10.31
N ASP A 376 10.04 -8.40 11.36
CA ASP A 376 9.59 -8.30 12.74
C ASP A 376 10.15 -7.03 13.38
N TYR A 377 9.27 -6.21 13.92
CA TYR A 377 9.58 -4.93 14.55
C TYR A 377 9.53 -5.08 16.07
N TYR A 378 10.63 -4.83 16.73
CA TYR A 378 10.76 -4.93 18.19
C TYR A 378 10.95 -3.53 18.77
N ASP A 379 10.07 -3.12 19.66
CA ASP A 379 10.18 -1.85 20.39
C ASP A 379 11.57 -1.69 21.02
N ALA A 380 12.27 -0.62 20.68
CA ALA A 380 13.67 -0.41 21.11
C ALA A 380 13.83 -0.20 22.61
N ALA A 381 12.77 0.19 23.33
CA ALA A 381 12.80 0.39 24.78
C ALA A 381 12.49 -0.90 25.56
N THR A 382 11.52 -1.69 25.09
CA THR A 382 11.03 -2.88 25.81
C THR A 382 11.53 -4.18 25.24
N TYR A 383 12.04 -4.17 24.00
CA TYR A 383 12.41 -5.36 23.19
C TYR A 383 11.23 -6.31 22.91
N LEU A 384 9.98 -5.90 23.16
CA LEU A 384 8.80 -6.68 22.82
C LEU A 384 8.45 -6.51 21.36
N LYS A 385 7.90 -7.55 20.74
CA LYS A 385 7.46 -7.51 19.35
C LYS A 385 6.28 -6.55 19.22
N TYR A 386 6.45 -5.48 18.43
CA TYR A 386 5.44 -4.47 18.19
C TYR A 386 4.61 -4.79 16.95
N ARG A 387 5.28 -5.22 15.86
CA ARG A 387 4.65 -5.56 14.59
C ARG A 387 5.37 -6.71 13.89
N SER A 388 4.63 -7.49 13.13
CA SER A 388 5.17 -8.45 12.16
C SER A 388 4.54 -8.21 10.80
N VAL A 389 5.35 -8.20 9.74
CA VAL A 389 4.91 -8.18 8.35
C VAL A 389 5.42 -9.45 7.69
N ASN A 390 4.52 -10.30 7.24
CA ASN A 390 4.85 -11.54 6.54
C ASN A 390 4.43 -11.42 5.07
N ILE A 391 5.35 -11.72 4.16
CA ILE A 391 5.19 -11.63 2.71
C ILE A 391 5.36 -13.01 2.11
N ARG A 392 4.29 -13.57 1.55
CA ARG A 392 4.30 -14.90 0.95
C ARG A 392 3.81 -14.84 -0.49
N LYS A 393 4.47 -15.58 -1.39
CA LYS A 393 4.00 -15.79 -2.76
C LYS A 393 3.07 -17.00 -2.83
N VAL A 394 1.89 -16.82 -3.43
CA VAL A 394 0.91 -17.88 -3.67
C VAL A 394 0.55 -17.84 -5.16
N GLY A 395 1.16 -18.73 -5.96
CA GLY A 395 1.10 -18.63 -7.41
C GLY A 395 1.78 -17.36 -7.93
N GLU A 396 1.05 -16.53 -8.67
CA GLU A 396 1.54 -15.23 -9.17
C GLU A 396 1.24 -14.07 -8.22
N GLU A 397 0.46 -14.29 -7.17
CA GLU A 397 0.07 -13.25 -6.22
C GLU A 397 1.05 -13.19 -5.03
N THR A 398 1.24 -11.99 -4.51
CA THR A 398 1.97 -11.74 -3.27
C THR A 398 0.95 -11.38 -2.19
N ILE A 399 0.89 -12.18 -1.13
CA ILE A 399 0.04 -11.93 0.03
C ILE A 399 0.91 -11.34 1.13
N GLU A 400 0.53 -10.16 1.58
CA GLU A 400 1.10 -9.51 2.76
C GLU A 400 0.13 -9.63 3.94
N THR A 401 0.66 -10.07 5.07
CA THR A 401 -0.07 -10.13 6.34
C THR A 401 0.68 -9.29 7.37
N THR A 402 0.02 -8.29 7.92
CA THR A 402 0.57 -7.46 9.00
C THR A 402 -0.15 -7.76 10.30
N LEU A 403 0.62 -8.05 11.38
CA LEU A 403 0.14 -8.14 12.76
C LEU A 403 0.79 -7.04 13.59
N THR A 404 -0.02 -6.30 14.35
CA THR A 404 0.46 -5.32 15.34
C THR A 404 0.01 -5.77 16.72
N TYR A 405 0.93 -5.83 17.68
CA TYR A 405 0.72 -6.36 19.03
C TYR A 405 0.70 -5.23 20.05
N SER A 406 -0.16 -5.36 21.06
CA SER A 406 -0.26 -4.39 22.17
C SER A 406 -0.77 -5.06 23.45
N ASP A 407 -0.85 -4.28 24.53
CA ASP A 407 -1.39 -4.70 25.82
C ASP A 407 -0.72 -5.98 26.35
N TYR A 408 0.63 -5.96 26.44
CA TYR A 408 1.40 -7.09 26.98
C TYR A 408 1.18 -7.25 28.48
N LYS A 409 0.76 -8.46 28.90
CA LYS A 409 0.52 -8.81 30.31
C LYS A 409 1.23 -10.09 30.70
N MET A 410 1.65 -10.15 31.95
CA MET A 410 2.28 -11.34 32.53
C MET A 410 1.23 -12.39 32.87
N VAL A 411 1.40 -13.60 32.36
CA VAL A 411 0.60 -14.78 32.68
C VAL A 411 1.56 -15.92 33.10
N ASP A 412 1.49 -16.38 34.33
CA ASP A 412 2.34 -17.47 34.89
C ASP A 412 3.84 -17.33 34.59
N GLY A 413 4.33 -16.07 34.58
CA GLY A 413 5.74 -15.77 34.42
C GLY A 413 6.20 -15.60 32.96
N TYR A 414 5.29 -15.49 32.00
CA TYR A 414 5.54 -15.21 30.61
C TYR A 414 4.69 -14.01 30.13
N LEU A 415 5.24 -13.14 29.29
CA LEU A 415 4.52 -12.02 28.69
C LEU A 415 3.81 -12.45 27.40
N PHE A 416 2.53 -12.11 27.30
CA PHE A 416 1.71 -12.31 26.11
C PHE A 416 1.04 -10.99 25.71
N ALA A 417 0.99 -10.71 24.41
CA ALA A 417 0.15 -9.65 23.87
C ALA A 417 -1.34 -10.02 24.08
N HIS A 418 -2.13 -9.13 24.68
CA HIS A 418 -3.56 -9.32 24.92
C HIS A 418 -4.43 -8.62 23.88
N GLN A 419 -3.84 -7.79 23.07
CA GLN A 419 -4.51 -7.18 21.91
C GLN A 419 -3.62 -7.32 20.68
N PHE A 420 -4.24 -7.53 19.55
CA PHE A 420 -3.55 -7.51 18.26
C PHE A 420 -4.49 -7.06 17.15
N ASN A 421 -3.89 -6.46 16.13
CA ASN A 421 -4.58 -6.09 14.89
C ASN A 421 -3.93 -6.87 13.76
N MET A 422 -4.74 -7.55 12.94
CA MET A 422 -4.28 -8.32 11.79
C MET A 422 -4.87 -7.75 10.52
N ASN A 423 -4.03 -7.41 9.55
CA ASN A 423 -4.41 -6.99 8.22
C ASN A 423 -3.98 -8.05 7.21
N VAL A 424 -4.91 -8.55 6.40
CA VAL A 424 -4.66 -9.48 5.30
C VAL A 424 -5.36 -8.93 4.06
N GLY A 425 -4.60 -8.40 3.12
CA GLY A 425 -5.17 -7.72 1.96
C GLY A 425 -6.09 -6.55 2.36
N LYS A 426 -7.39 -6.66 2.06
CA LYS A 426 -8.39 -5.63 2.41
C LYS A 426 -9.13 -5.89 3.73
N MET A 427 -8.85 -7.01 4.40
CA MET A 427 -9.52 -7.39 5.63
C MET A 427 -8.71 -6.96 6.84
N THR A 428 -9.35 -6.30 7.80
CA THR A 428 -8.80 -5.95 9.10
C THR A 428 -9.54 -6.70 10.19
N LEU A 429 -8.81 -7.44 11.04
CA LEU A 429 -9.31 -8.14 12.23
C LEU A 429 -8.68 -7.55 13.48
N ASN A 430 -9.52 -7.19 14.44
CA ASN A 430 -9.09 -6.75 15.77
C ASN A 430 -9.25 -7.92 16.74
N GLY A 431 -8.15 -8.37 17.34
CA GLY A 431 -8.12 -9.47 18.27
C GLY A 431 -7.95 -9.02 19.71
N VAL A 432 -8.81 -9.54 20.60
CA VAL A 432 -8.71 -9.36 22.06
C VAL A 432 -8.62 -10.72 22.72
N VAL A 433 -7.54 -10.97 23.46
CA VAL A 433 -7.34 -12.21 24.18
C VAL A 433 -8.27 -12.28 25.40
N LYS A 434 -9.09 -13.32 25.47
CA LYS A 434 -10.04 -13.56 26.55
C LYS A 434 -9.44 -14.41 27.66
N SER A 435 -8.60 -15.37 27.30
CA SER A 435 -7.92 -16.22 28.28
C SER A 435 -6.62 -16.80 27.74
N ILE A 436 -5.67 -17.02 28.64
CA ILE A 436 -4.45 -17.79 28.39
C ILE A 436 -4.27 -18.76 29.56
N VAL A 437 -4.07 -20.02 29.23
CA VAL A 437 -3.75 -21.08 30.22
C VAL A 437 -2.37 -21.62 29.91
N VAL A 438 -1.44 -21.45 30.80
CA VAL A 438 -0.05 -21.91 30.67
C VAL A 438 0.09 -23.29 31.32
N ASN A 439 0.80 -24.19 30.65
CA ASN A 439 1.02 -25.58 31.07
C ASN A 439 -0.27 -26.33 31.44
N PRO A 440 -1.31 -26.32 30.59
CA PRO A 440 -2.52 -27.10 30.83
C PRO A 440 -2.22 -28.59 30.87
N LYS A 441 -3.07 -29.37 31.54
CA LYS A 441 -2.91 -30.84 31.63
C LYS A 441 -3.00 -31.53 30.27
N GLU A 442 -3.92 -31.06 29.44
CA GLU A 442 -4.06 -31.43 28.03
C GLU A 442 -4.05 -30.14 27.21
N VAL A 443 -3.18 -30.07 26.21
CA VAL A 443 -3.08 -28.87 25.36
C VAL A 443 -4.05 -28.98 24.18
N LEU A 444 -4.07 -30.12 23.52
CA LEU A 444 -4.90 -30.32 22.33
C LEU A 444 -6.13 -31.16 22.66
N PRO A 445 -7.36 -30.73 22.27
CA PRO A 445 -8.56 -31.55 22.43
C PRO A 445 -8.47 -32.85 21.60
N LYS A 446 -9.09 -33.93 22.11
CA LYS A 446 -9.06 -35.27 21.47
C LYS A 446 -9.72 -35.29 20.09
N ASP A 447 -10.62 -34.36 19.83
CA ASP A 447 -11.42 -34.20 18.59
C ASP A 447 -10.86 -33.12 17.64
N PHE A 448 -9.62 -32.73 17.86
CA PHE A 448 -8.98 -31.67 17.03
C PHE A 448 -8.66 -32.16 15.61
#